data_53f9327e9fd5acacb0cfcc5445cbe131
#
_entry.id   53f9327e9fd5acacb0cfcc5445cbe131
#
_cell.length_a   1.000
_cell.length_b   1.000
_cell.length_c   1.000
_cell.angle_alpha   90.00
_cell.angle_beta   90.00
_cell.angle_gamma   90.00
#
_symmetry.space_group_name_H-M   'P 1'
#
loop_
_entity.id
_entity.type
_entity.pdbx_description
1 polymer ?
#
loop_
_entity_poly.entity_id
_entity_poly.type
_entity_poly.pdbx_seq_one_letter_code
_entity_poly.pdbx_strand_id
1 'polypeptide(L)'
;MAAAPAVSPGAPYTQHAQGCGRPGEVITLPEVLMTDWNSTVARLGSPAKLLVKEWAKLRYGVFDEHGFRGDPLYPNHYRVQGKWAATGTSDAAVRGTWVTADGAAECEDPSSGGCVFSPSGENDQVTCSLGFLPQLASVTHWCGREETLKLPTSPTKHNILCGGRTAAEVIAAHSDFAAERRGAGAADSLQLDLRPSVTLVREPRPRYVVMIETSAAMAASWKWVRKAVQNLVRHQLPPGASVAVLTFNTAAQVESRLVTLASATDRARVADTVPDSANKLGDTAEACVSCAVATAAAQLFNGNTAGAELVVVTSGGWTGDSVASVADSGAVRVSAVSVLRDSDSFHALAARTGGEYRAVSGGAADLALYTQLIGHLADIIAHQPGSAAAHAHPVTIHSQRVTSGAVASTFGSFTVASDLGRDTEFGIYVEDDEDHQIKSVTFSDSQSNIYGPFTSMSSLYDSVNLKTINFNVGETPPFDSPSKLGTAWSYSIDWYTAARARDNVVVVRSRPRDPSKVVRLETWTSLDTASPASNVVTGTNLMAVFVQVRLYTYTVPL
;
A
#
# COMPACT_ATOMS: atom_id res chain seq x y z
N MET A 1 13.89 5.79 -11.83
CA MET A 1 12.54 5.19 -11.77
C MET A 1 11.74 5.75 -12.91
N ALA A 2 11.28 4.92 -13.85
CA ALA A 2 10.36 5.37 -14.88
C ALA A 2 9.01 5.64 -14.19
N ALA A 3 8.46 6.83 -14.35
CA ALA A 3 7.10 7.14 -13.96
C ALA A 3 6.16 6.12 -14.62
N ALA A 4 5.15 5.64 -13.90
CA ALA A 4 4.14 4.80 -14.52
C ALA A 4 3.57 5.58 -15.74
N PRO A 5 3.45 4.93 -16.91
CA PRO A 5 2.94 5.60 -18.09
C PRO A 5 1.54 6.14 -17.79
N ALA A 6 1.26 7.36 -18.23
CA ALA A 6 -0.03 7.99 -18.04
C ALA A 6 -1.10 7.15 -18.76
N VAL A 7 -1.77 6.30 -18.02
CA VAL A 7 -2.93 5.56 -18.51
C VAL A 7 -4.01 6.57 -18.84
N SER A 8 -4.64 6.46 -20.01
CA SER A 8 -5.77 7.33 -20.36
C SER A 8 -6.83 7.24 -19.24
N PRO A 9 -7.28 8.36 -18.68
CA PRO A 9 -8.27 8.32 -17.60
C PRO A 9 -9.46 7.46 -17.98
N GLY A 10 -9.76 6.45 -17.16
CA GLY A 10 -10.87 5.53 -17.40
C GLY A 10 -10.61 4.40 -18.41
N ALA A 11 -9.36 4.12 -18.79
CA ALA A 11 -9.01 2.90 -19.51
C ALA A 11 -8.62 1.78 -18.55
N PRO A 12 -8.95 0.50 -18.83
CA PRO A 12 -8.44 -0.62 -18.07
C PRO A 12 -6.93 -0.72 -18.23
N TYR A 13 -6.25 -1.25 -17.22
CA TYR A 13 -4.81 -1.50 -17.29
C TYR A 13 -4.41 -2.70 -16.46
N THR A 14 -3.32 -3.35 -16.84
CA THR A 14 -2.73 -4.48 -16.11
C THR A 14 -1.46 -4.03 -15.41
N GLN A 15 -1.36 -4.30 -14.12
CA GLN A 15 -0.09 -4.22 -13.40
C GLN A 15 0.81 -5.36 -13.83
N HIS A 16 2.01 -5.00 -14.29
CA HIS A 16 2.98 -5.94 -14.80
C HIS A 16 4.40 -5.47 -14.46
N ALA A 17 4.91 -5.94 -13.34
CA ALA A 17 6.26 -5.61 -12.85
C ALA A 17 7.35 -6.58 -13.35
N GLN A 18 6.94 -7.72 -13.92
CA GLN A 18 7.86 -8.77 -14.37
C GLN A 18 8.27 -8.60 -15.84
N GLY A 19 9.22 -9.42 -16.29
CA GLY A 19 9.73 -9.39 -17.66
C GLY A 19 8.77 -9.99 -18.68
N CYS A 20 9.13 -9.85 -19.97
CA CYS A 20 8.36 -10.36 -21.10
C CYS A 20 8.11 -11.88 -20.99
N GLY A 21 6.89 -12.30 -21.23
CA GLY A 21 6.45 -13.71 -21.14
C GLY A 21 6.19 -14.17 -19.68
N ARG A 22 6.25 -13.27 -18.73
CA ARG A 22 5.85 -13.55 -17.33
C ARG A 22 4.48 -12.94 -17.05
N PRO A 23 3.61 -13.62 -16.32
CA PRO A 23 2.26 -13.13 -16.06
C PRO A 23 2.27 -11.81 -15.32
N GLY A 24 1.26 -10.98 -15.58
CA GLY A 24 0.96 -9.80 -14.79
C GLY A 24 0.33 -10.16 -13.44
N GLU A 25 0.06 -9.15 -12.63
CA GLU A 25 -0.41 -9.33 -11.26
C GLU A 25 -1.93 -9.16 -11.15
N VAL A 26 -2.47 -8.09 -11.72
CA VAL A 26 -3.89 -7.74 -11.63
C VAL A 26 -4.34 -6.86 -12.80
N ILE A 27 -5.59 -7.01 -13.22
CA ILE A 27 -6.26 -6.08 -14.15
C ILE A 27 -7.14 -5.14 -13.34
N THR A 28 -6.90 -3.84 -13.53
CA THR A 28 -7.76 -2.80 -12.99
C THR A 28 -8.79 -2.38 -14.00
N LEU A 29 -10.07 -2.50 -13.64
CA LEU A 29 -11.20 -2.04 -14.46
C LEU A 29 -11.75 -0.75 -13.85
N PRO A 30 -11.78 0.36 -14.58
CA PRO A 30 -12.40 1.59 -14.09
C PRO A 30 -13.93 1.45 -14.02
N GLU A 31 -14.53 2.10 -13.06
CA GLU A 31 -15.99 2.07 -12.85
C GLU A 31 -16.79 2.42 -14.10
N VAL A 32 -16.32 3.42 -14.87
CA VAL A 32 -16.98 3.87 -16.11
C VAL A 32 -17.11 2.75 -17.14
N LEU A 33 -16.18 1.79 -17.16
CA LEU A 33 -16.26 0.62 -18.04
C LEU A 33 -17.46 -0.28 -17.70
N MET A 34 -17.87 -0.30 -16.44
CA MET A 34 -18.95 -1.15 -15.93
C MET A 34 -20.31 -0.41 -15.90
N THR A 35 -20.29 0.91 -15.70
CA THR A 35 -21.50 1.72 -15.47
C THR A 35 -21.96 2.50 -16.67
N ASP A 36 -21.03 2.90 -17.57
CA ASP A 36 -21.33 3.67 -18.78
C ASP A 36 -20.67 3.04 -20.02
N TRP A 37 -21.31 2.00 -20.50
CA TRP A 37 -20.88 1.25 -21.68
C TRP A 37 -20.78 2.12 -22.95
N ASN A 38 -21.78 2.98 -23.18
CA ASN A 38 -21.83 3.79 -24.39
C ASN A 38 -20.71 4.82 -24.48
N SER A 39 -20.42 5.51 -23.38
CA SER A 39 -19.28 6.43 -23.30
C SER A 39 -17.95 5.70 -23.47
N THR A 40 -17.83 4.51 -22.88
CA THR A 40 -16.64 3.68 -23.00
C THR A 40 -16.41 3.25 -24.46
N VAL A 41 -17.45 2.76 -25.14
CA VAL A 41 -17.36 2.36 -26.56
C VAL A 41 -16.99 3.54 -27.45
N ALA A 42 -17.62 4.69 -27.25
CA ALA A 42 -17.34 5.89 -28.02
C ALA A 42 -15.88 6.37 -27.88
N ARG A 43 -15.32 6.24 -26.69
CA ARG A 43 -13.98 6.77 -26.37
C ARG A 43 -12.85 5.76 -26.55
N LEU A 44 -13.04 4.53 -26.13
CA LEU A 44 -12.01 3.51 -26.04
C LEU A 44 -12.21 2.33 -27.00
N GLY A 45 -13.34 2.25 -27.65
CA GLY A 45 -13.72 1.13 -28.52
C GLY A 45 -14.38 -0.02 -27.75
N SER A 46 -14.36 -1.22 -28.36
CA SER A 46 -15.01 -2.41 -27.81
C SER A 46 -14.44 -2.82 -26.45
N PRO A 47 -15.22 -2.85 -25.39
CA PRO A 47 -14.79 -3.33 -24.07
C PRO A 47 -14.28 -4.78 -24.11
N ALA A 48 -14.82 -5.63 -25.00
CA ALA A 48 -14.33 -6.98 -25.17
C ALA A 48 -12.87 -7.01 -25.67
N LYS A 49 -12.52 -6.17 -26.64
CA LYS A 49 -11.14 -6.03 -27.12
C LYS A 49 -10.21 -5.47 -26.04
N LEU A 50 -10.69 -4.51 -25.27
CA LEU A 50 -9.93 -3.96 -24.14
C LEU A 50 -9.66 -5.04 -23.09
N LEU A 51 -10.65 -5.84 -22.73
CA LEU A 51 -10.47 -6.94 -21.77
C LEU A 51 -9.52 -8.02 -22.32
N VAL A 52 -9.62 -8.39 -23.58
CA VAL A 52 -8.70 -9.36 -24.22
C VAL A 52 -7.26 -8.81 -24.21
N LYS A 53 -7.09 -7.53 -24.49
CA LYS A 53 -5.79 -6.85 -24.43
C LYS A 53 -5.20 -6.93 -23.01
N GLU A 54 -5.96 -6.58 -22.01
CA GLU A 54 -5.50 -6.62 -20.62
C GLU A 54 -5.29 -8.06 -20.10
N TRP A 55 -6.16 -8.99 -20.51
CA TRP A 55 -5.98 -10.41 -20.22
C TRP A 55 -4.68 -10.97 -20.81
N ALA A 56 -4.33 -10.60 -22.03
CA ALA A 56 -3.08 -11.04 -22.63
C ALA A 56 -1.85 -10.53 -21.85
N LYS A 57 -1.91 -9.32 -21.32
CA LYS A 57 -0.86 -8.82 -20.41
C LYS A 57 -0.81 -9.61 -19.11
N LEU A 58 -1.97 -9.88 -18.50
CA LEU A 58 -2.07 -10.64 -17.24
C LEU A 58 -1.58 -12.09 -17.41
N ARG A 59 -2.07 -12.79 -18.45
CA ARG A 59 -1.84 -14.24 -18.61
C ARG A 59 -0.52 -14.55 -19.30
N TYR A 60 -0.19 -13.81 -20.36
CA TYR A 60 0.90 -14.16 -21.26
C TYR A 60 2.11 -13.25 -21.13
N GLY A 61 2.02 -12.19 -20.32
CA GLY A 61 3.15 -11.30 -20.07
C GLY A 61 3.57 -10.47 -21.27
N VAL A 62 2.62 -10.06 -22.10
CA VAL A 62 2.84 -9.07 -23.15
C VAL A 62 2.71 -7.66 -22.59
N PHE A 63 3.22 -6.67 -23.30
CA PHE A 63 3.11 -5.26 -22.91
C PHE A 63 2.30 -4.49 -23.96
N ASP A 64 2.00 -3.23 -23.65
CA ASP A 64 1.35 -2.33 -24.59
C ASP A 64 2.21 -2.14 -25.86
N GLU A 65 1.56 -2.26 -27.02
CA GLU A 65 2.16 -2.03 -28.33
C GLU A 65 1.91 -0.61 -28.82
N HIS A 66 1.68 0.33 -27.91
CA HIS A 66 1.60 1.77 -28.19
C HIS A 66 2.54 2.55 -27.28
N GLY A 67 2.80 3.80 -27.64
CA GLY A 67 3.57 4.72 -26.82
C GLY A 67 2.71 5.53 -25.87
N PHE A 68 3.35 6.20 -24.91
CA PHE A 68 2.70 6.99 -23.88
C PHE A 68 3.08 8.46 -24.01
N ARG A 69 2.11 9.32 -23.77
CA ARG A 69 2.33 10.76 -23.84
C ARG A 69 3.30 11.21 -22.75
N GLY A 70 4.36 11.92 -23.15
CA GLY A 70 5.36 12.45 -22.22
C GLY A 70 6.31 11.40 -21.63
N ASP A 71 6.23 10.15 -22.06
CA ASP A 71 7.17 9.12 -21.63
C ASP A 71 8.45 9.19 -22.51
N PRO A 72 9.63 9.40 -21.91
CA PRO A 72 10.87 9.51 -22.68
C PRO A 72 11.40 8.17 -23.20
N LEU A 73 10.97 7.04 -22.61
CA LEU A 73 11.40 5.70 -23.00
C LEU A 73 10.46 5.09 -24.05
N TYR A 74 9.17 5.34 -23.90
CA TYR A 74 8.11 4.80 -24.75
C TYR A 74 7.22 5.94 -25.27
N PRO A 75 7.78 6.90 -26.00
CA PRO A 75 7.03 8.07 -26.43
C PRO A 75 5.89 7.69 -27.37
N ASN A 76 4.79 8.45 -27.33
CA ASN A 76 3.63 8.19 -28.19
C ASN A 76 3.87 8.53 -29.67
N HIS A 77 5.02 9.11 -30.02
CA HIS A 77 5.44 9.47 -31.36
C HIS A 77 6.94 9.20 -31.56
N TYR A 78 7.33 8.98 -32.80
CA TYR A 78 8.74 8.86 -33.21
C TYR A 78 8.91 9.31 -34.68
N ARG A 79 10.14 9.47 -35.14
CA ARG A 79 10.40 9.89 -36.52
C ARG A 79 10.73 8.69 -37.39
N VAL A 80 10.03 8.62 -38.52
CA VAL A 80 10.29 7.67 -39.60
C VAL A 80 10.52 8.48 -40.89
N GLN A 81 11.70 8.35 -41.47
CA GLN A 81 12.08 9.08 -42.69
C GLN A 81 11.79 10.59 -42.60
N GLY A 82 12.03 11.19 -41.45
CA GLY A 82 11.82 12.62 -41.19
C GLY A 82 10.38 13.04 -40.87
N LYS A 83 9.39 12.16 -40.98
CA LYS A 83 7.99 12.43 -40.65
C LYS A 83 7.62 11.88 -39.28
N TRP A 84 6.68 12.52 -38.61
CA TRP A 84 6.12 12.01 -37.36
C TRP A 84 5.20 10.82 -37.63
N ALA A 85 5.42 9.75 -36.85
CA ALA A 85 4.59 8.56 -36.82
C ALA A 85 4.10 8.30 -35.41
N ALA A 86 2.91 7.76 -35.28
CA ALA A 86 2.41 7.25 -33.99
C ALA A 86 3.19 6.01 -33.60
N THR A 87 3.58 5.93 -32.32
CA THR A 87 4.25 4.76 -31.80
C THR A 87 3.24 3.63 -31.64
N GLY A 88 3.41 2.57 -32.42
CA GLY A 88 2.51 1.42 -32.37
C GLY A 88 2.93 0.33 -33.34
N THR A 89 2.26 -0.83 -33.23
CA THR A 89 2.45 -2.01 -34.09
C THR A 89 1.18 -2.24 -34.88
N SER A 90 1.30 -2.37 -36.22
CA SER A 90 0.18 -2.64 -37.13
C SER A 90 0.66 -3.33 -38.40
N ASP A 91 -0.26 -3.93 -39.17
CA ASP A 91 -0.03 -4.56 -40.48
C ASP A 91 -0.09 -3.56 -41.66
N ALA A 92 -0.70 -2.41 -41.45
CA ALA A 92 -0.80 -1.35 -42.46
C ALA A 92 -0.53 0.03 -41.86
N ALA A 93 -0.21 1.01 -42.72
CA ALA A 93 -0.01 2.38 -42.28
C ALA A 93 -1.32 2.96 -41.73
N VAL A 94 -1.27 3.43 -40.48
CA VAL A 94 -2.43 4.01 -39.80
C VAL A 94 -2.57 5.47 -40.17
N ARG A 95 -3.75 5.84 -40.68
CA ARG A 95 -4.11 7.22 -40.98
C ARG A 95 -4.73 7.88 -39.76
N GLY A 96 -4.41 9.13 -39.52
CA GLY A 96 -4.95 9.89 -38.39
C GLY A 96 -4.30 11.25 -38.27
N THR A 97 -4.75 12.00 -37.29
CA THR A 97 -4.26 13.36 -36.97
C THR A 97 -3.73 13.40 -35.53
N TRP A 98 -2.86 14.34 -35.30
CA TRP A 98 -2.42 14.67 -33.95
C TRP A 98 -3.33 15.73 -33.36
N VAL A 99 -3.88 15.50 -32.20
CA VAL A 99 -4.80 16.43 -31.53
C VAL A 99 -4.33 16.69 -30.08
N THR A 100 -4.78 17.80 -29.52
CA THR A 100 -4.58 18.10 -28.11
C THR A 100 -5.22 17.02 -27.23
N ALA A 101 -4.78 16.89 -25.97
CA ALA A 101 -5.23 15.83 -25.07
C ALA A 101 -6.74 15.83 -24.80
N ASP A 102 -7.38 16.99 -24.92
CA ASP A 102 -8.83 17.19 -24.85
C ASP A 102 -9.55 16.96 -26.18
N GLY A 103 -8.79 16.73 -27.27
CA GLY A 103 -9.33 16.54 -28.63
C GLY A 103 -9.84 17.82 -29.27
N ALA A 104 -9.63 18.99 -28.69
CA ALA A 104 -10.25 20.24 -29.11
C ALA A 104 -9.54 20.91 -30.31
N ALA A 105 -8.26 20.65 -30.53
CA ALA A 105 -7.47 21.26 -31.57
C ALA A 105 -6.46 20.28 -32.20
N GLU A 106 -6.10 20.51 -33.46
CA GLU A 106 -5.00 19.80 -34.10
C GLU A 106 -3.65 20.30 -33.58
N CYS A 107 -2.71 19.37 -33.47
CA CYS A 107 -1.33 19.63 -33.07
C CYS A 107 -0.41 19.61 -34.30
N GLU A 108 0.32 20.67 -34.51
CA GLU A 108 1.32 20.73 -35.58
C GLU A 108 2.59 19.95 -35.25
N ASP A 109 3.00 19.95 -33.97
CA ASP A 109 4.19 19.26 -33.49
C ASP A 109 3.88 18.30 -32.37
N PRO A 110 3.85 16.98 -32.64
CA PRO A 110 3.64 15.95 -31.60
C PRO A 110 4.69 15.96 -30.50
N SER A 111 5.89 16.50 -30.73
CA SER A 111 6.98 16.53 -29.75
C SER A 111 6.76 17.56 -28.65
N SER A 112 5.78 18.45 -28.78
CA SER A 112 5.43 19.44 -27.72
C SER A 112 4.92 18.84 -26.42
N GLY A 113 4.70 17.51 -26.37
CA GLY A 113 4.28 16.77 -25.17
C GLY A 113 2.78 16.84 -24.85
N GLY A 114 2.03 17.71 -25.56
CA GLY A 114 0.58 17.90 -25.35
C GLY A 114 -0.32 17.09 -26.29
N CYS A 115 0.24 16.45 -27.30
CA CYS A 115 -0.50 15.83 -28.39
C CYS A 115 -0.75 14.34 -28.20
N VAL A 116 -1.90 13.86 -28.68
CA VAL A 116 -2.25 12.44 -28.79
C VAL A 116 -2.62 12.13 -30.26
N PHE A 117 -2.33 10.93 -30.70
CA PHE A 117 -2.70 10.47 -32.03
C PHE A 117 -4.15 10.01 -32.03
N SER A 118 -4.95 10.58 -32.93
CA SER A 118 -6.34 10.19 -33.18
C SER A 118 -6.42 9.49 -34.54
N PRO A 119 -6.65 8.16 -34.58
CA PRO A 119 -6.82 7.48 -35.88
C PRO A 119 -8.10 7.93 -36.55
N SER A 120 -8.04 8.11 -37.90
CA SER A 120 -9.23 8.40 -38.71
C SER A 120 -10.13 7.15 -38.81
N GLY A 121 -11.39 7.34 -39.19
CA GLY A 121 -12.32 6.24 -39.46
C GLY A 121 -11.95 5.39 -40.70
N GLU A 122 -11.03 5.85 -41.52
CA GLU A 122 -10.62 5.21 -42.81
C GLU A 122 -9.39 4.30 -42.59
N ASN A 123 -9.49 3.33 -41.68
CA ASN A 123 -8.39 2.41 -41.39
C ASN A 123 -8.82 0.94 -41.56
N ASP A 124 -9.75 0.63 -42.45
CA ASP A 124 -10.27 -0.73 -42.62
C ASP A 124 -9.20 -1.74 -43.09
N GLN A 125 -8.09 -1.25 -43.64
CA GLN A 125 -6.94 -2.03 -44.06
C GLN A 125 -6.08 -2.50 -42.83
N VAL A 126 -6.27 -1.90 -41.68
CA VAL A 126 -5.58 -2.31 -40.44
C VAL A 126 -6.38 -3.42 -39.77
N THR A 127 -5.89 -4.64 -39.80
CA THR A 127 -6.61 -5.82 -39.30
C THR A 127 -5.99 -6.40 -38.06
N CYS A 128 -4.69 -6.26 -37.88
CA CYS A 128 -4.00 -6.58 -36.64
C CYS A 128 -3.44 -5.32 -35.98
N SER A 129 -3.56 -5.15 -34.73
CA SER A 129 -3.04 -4.08 -33.90
C SER A 129 -3.75 -4.05 -32.52
N LEU A 130 -4.11 -5.22 -32.00
CA LEU A 130 -4.93 -5.29 -30.78
C LEU A 130 -4.26 -4.61 -29.58
N GLY A 131 -2.92 -4.64 -29.54
CA GLY A 131 -2.12 -3.96 -28.53
C GLY A 131 -2.02 -2.44 -28.70
N PHE A 132 -2.34 -1.92 -29.89
CA PHE A 132 -2.21 -0.50 -30.23
C PHE A 132 -3.56 0.18 -30.44
N LEU A 133 -4.40 -0.33 -31.35
CA LEU A 133 -5.65 0.32 -31.81
C LEU A 133 -6.88 -0.58 -31.60
N PRO A 134 -7.19 -1.02 -30.38
CA PRO A 134 -8.35 -1.89 -30.11
C PRO A 134 -9.69 -1.20 -30.44
N GLN A 135 -9.71 0.12 -30.58
CA GLN A 135 -10.91 0.91 -30.93
C GLN A 135 -11.34 0.76 -32.40
N LEU A 136 -10.42 0.37 -33.32
CA LEU A 136 -10.79 0.16 -34.71
C LEU A 136 -11.63 -1.12 -34.86
N ALA A 137 -12.72 -1.03 -35.62
CA ALA A 137 -13.60 -2.18 -35.85
C ALA A 137 -12.89 -3.31 -36.59
N SER A 138 -12.05 -2.97 -37.57
CA SER A 138 -11.27 -3.88 -38.41
C SER A 138 -10.20 -4.67 -37.66
N VAL A 139 -9.70 -4.17 -36.51
CA VAL A 139 -8.67 -4.83 -35.72
C VAL A 139 -9.26 -5.98 -34.94
N THR A 140 -8.80 -7.21 -35.21
CA THR A 140 -9.36 -8.45 -34.63
C THR A 140 -8.34 -9.31 -33.90
N HIS A 141 -7.03 -9.13 -34.13
CA HIS A 141 -5.99 -10.00 -33.61
C HIS A 141 -4.66 -9.26 -33.34
N TRP A 142 -3.70 -9.97 -32.78
CA TRP A 142 -2.33 -9.53 -32.56
C TRP A 142 -1.51 -9.73 -33.82
N CYS A 143 -0.69 -8.75 -34.19
CA CYS A 143 0.16 -8.87 -35.37
C CYS A 143 1.20 -9.99 -35.20
N GLY A 144 1.25 -10.90 -36.15
CA GLY A 144 2.34 -11.84 -36.32
C GLY A 144 3.58 -11.18 -36.95
N ARG A 145 4.73 -11.84 -36.93
CA ARG A 145 5.99 -11.33 -37.47
C ARG A 145 5.93 -10.99 -38.95
N GLU A 146 5.24 -11.84 -39.73
CA GLU A 146 5.11 -11.67 -41.19
C GLU A 146 4.07 -10.59 -41.57
N GLU A 147 3.12 -10.33 -40.67
CA GLU A 147 2.06 -9.35 -40.86
C GLU A 147 2.51 -7.94 -40.49
N THR A 148 3.42 -7.84 -39.51
CA THR A 148 3.86 -6.54 -39.02
C THR A 148 4.55 -5.73 -40.12
N LEU A 149 4.10 -4.50 -40.31
CA LEU A 149 4.86 -3.55 -41.11
C LEU A 149 6.29 -3.51 -40.58
N LYS A 150 7.25 -3.80 -41.44
CA LYS A 150 8.69 -3.73 -41.10
C LYS A 150 9.13 -2.28 -40.95
N LEU A 151 8.43 -1.53 -40.09
CA LEU A 151 8.90 -0.23 -39.66
C LEU A 151 10.00 -0.50 -38.64
N PRO A 152 11.23 -0.09 -38.93
CA PRO A 152 12.30 -0.31 -37.98
C PRO A 152 11.94 0.43 -36.69
N THR A 153 11.75 -0.33 -35.62
CA THR A 153 11.87 0.13 -34.25
C THR A 153 10.86 1.17 -33.77
N SER A 154 9.56 0.90 -33.93
CA SER A 154 8.56 1.60 -33.12
C SER A 154 8.90 1.40 -31.62
N PRO A 155 9.20 2.46 -30.85
CA PRO A 155 9.68 2.35 -29.48
C PRO A 155 8.56 2.02 -28.50
N THR A 156 7.82 0.94 -28.76
CA THR A 156 6.79 0.46 -27.86
C THR A 156 7.41 -0.24 -26.65
N LYS A 157 6.71 -0.22 -25.52
CA LYS A 157 7.14 -0.96 -24.33
C LYS A 157 7.30 -2.45 -24.65
N HIS A 158 6.40 -3.01 -25.47
CA HIS A 158 6.47 -4.41 -25.89
C HIS A 158 7.74 -4.72 -26.68
N ASN A 159 8.04 -3.93 -27.73
CA ASN A 159 9.20 -4.16 -28.57
C ASN A 159 10.52 -4.10 -27.79
N ILE A 160 10.64 -3.13 -26.89
CA ILE A 160 11.86 -2.95 -26.09
C ILE A 160 12.03 -4.08 -25.08
N LEU A 161 11.00 -4.39 -24.28
CA LEU A 161 11.12 -5.37 -23.20
C LEU A 161 11.05 -6.83 -23.70
N CYS A 162 10.46 -7.07 -24.88
CA CYS A 162 10.36 -8.40 -25.47
C CYS A 162 11.47 -8.70 -26.50
N GLY A 163 12.43 -7.80 -26.67
CA GLY A 163 13.56 -8.00 -27.59
C GLY A 163 13.12 -8.10 -29.07
N GLY A 164 12.09 -7.33 -29.46
CA GLY A 164 11.55 -7.31 -30.82
C GLY A 164 10.69 -8.53 -31.19
N ARG A 165 10.34 -9.40 -30.24
CA ARG A 165 9.31 -10.44 -30.47
C ARG A 165 7.94 -9.76 -30.53
N THR A 166 7.07 -10.24 -31.44
CA THR A 166 5.69 -9.74 -31.48
C THR A 166 4.86 -10.26 -30.31
N ALA A 167 3.76 -9.58 -29.98
CA ALA A 167 2.85 -10.05 -28.94
C ALA A 167 2.27 -11.43 -29.31
N ALA A 168 1.95 -11.69 -30.56
CA ALA A 168 1.51 -13.01 -31.04
C ALA A 168 2.56 -14.08 -30.79
N GLU A 169 3.85 -13.81 -31.03
CA GLU A 169 4.94 -14.78 -30.75
C GLU A 169 5.10 -15.08 -29.27
N VAL A 170 4.96 -14.06 -28.41
CA VAL A 170 5.04 -14.24 -26.95
C VAL A 170 3.85 -15.07 -26.47
N ILE A 171 2.64 -14.77 -26.93
CA ILE A 171 1.42 -15.52 -26.58
C ILE A 171 1.54 -16.97 -27.05
N ALA A 172 1.88 -17.21 -28.32
CA ALA A 172 2.04 -18.54 -28.87
C ALA A 172 3.14 -19.37 -28.18
N ALA A 173 4.14 -18.72 -27.59
CA ALA A 173 5.19 -19.40 -26.83
C ALA A 173 4.73 -19.88 -25.44
N HIS A 174 3.57 -19.43 -24.94
CA HIS A 174 3.07 -19.80 -23.62
C HIS A 174 2.71 -21.27 -23.51
N SER A 175 2.75 -21.81 -22.30
CA SER A 175 2.44 -23.24 -22.03
C SER A 175 1.01 -23.65 -22.43
N ASP A 176 0.07 -22.73 -22.42
CA ASP A 176 -1.32 -22.97 -22.84
C ASP A 176 -1.40 -23.49 -24.29
N PHE A 177 -0.48 -23.10 -25.16
CA PHE A 177 -0.39 -23.50 -26.56
C PHE A 177 0.65 -24.59 -26.84
N ALA A 178 1.18 -25.24 -25.80
CA ALA A 178 2.24 -26.24 -25.94
C ALA A 178 1.77 -27.50 -26.65
N ALA A 179 0.50 -27.85 -26.55
CA ALA A 179 -0.10 -29.03 -27.25
C ALA A 179 -0.17 -28.81 -28.76
N GLU A 180 -0.58 -27.63 -29.22
CA GLU A 180 -0.64 -27.25 -30.63
C GLU A 180 0.72 -27.27 -31.30
N ARG A 181 1.76 -26.77 -30.60
CA ARG A 181 3.15 -26.83 -31.11
C ARG A 181 3.70 -28.25 -31.28
N ARG A 182 3.17 -29.22 -30.56
CA ARG A 182 3.62 -30.62 -30.66
C ARG A 182 2.96 -31.40 -31.78
N GLY A 183 2.14 -30.74 -32.61
CA GLY A 183 1.48 -31.39 -33.73
C GLY A 183 0.53 -32.51 -33.27
N ALA A 184 -0.15 -32.32 -32.13
CA ALA A 184 -1.21 -33.20 -31.71
C ALA A 184 -2.20 -33.31 -32.86
N GLY A 185 -2.20 -34.45 -33.52
CA GLY A 185 -3.06 -34.75 -34.67
C GLY A 185 -4.49 -34.43 -34.32
N ALA A 186 -5.26 -34.11 -35.35
CA ALA A 186 -6.63 -33.64 -35.38
C ALA A 186 -7.33 -33.82 -34.05
N ALA A 187 -7.47 -32.75 -33.32
CA ALA A 187 -8.19 -32.73 -32.08
C ALA A 187 -9.56 -33.41 -32.34
N ASP A 188 -9.82 -34.49 -31.65
CA ASP A 188 -11.18 -34.77 -31.25
C ASP A 188 -11.77 -33.43 -30.87
N SER A 189 -12.85 -33.07 -31.54
CA SER A 189 -13.55 -31.80 -31.31
C SER A 189 -14.04 -31.78 -29.86
N LEU A 190 -13.12 -31.45 -28.94
CA LEU A 190 -13.49 -31.02 -27.63
C LEU A 190 -14.41 -29.83 -27.87
N GLN A 191 -15.68 -30.00 -27.63
CA GLN A 191 -16.64 -28.91 -27.53
C GLN A 191 -16.17 -28.06 -26.34
N LEU A 192 -15.14 -27.24 -26.60
CA LEU A 192 -14.70 -26.24 -25.65
C LEU A 192 -15.87 -25.28 -25.45
N ASP A 193 -16.44 -25.26 -24.26
CA ASP A 193 -17.35 -24.20 -23.89
C ASP A 193 -16.55 -22.89 -23.86
N LEU A 194 -16.65 -22.12 -24.93
CA LEU A 194 -15.97 -20.85 -25.09
C LEU A 194 -16.67 -19.72 -24.33
N ARG A 195 -17.73 -20.03 -23.58
CA ARG A 195 -18.41 -19.03 -22.75
C ARG A 195 -17.59 -18.79 -21.49
N PRO A 196 -17.13 -17.54 -21.24
CA PRO A 196 -16.45 -17.25 -20.01
C PRO A 196 -17.43 -17.41 -18.83
N SER A 197 -17.02 -18.12 -17.79
CA SER A 197 -17.72 -18.06 -16.52
C SER A 197 -17.16 -16.90 -15.69
N VAL A 198 -18.03 -16.02 -15.25
CA VAL A 198 -17.66 -14.89 -14.39
C VAL A 198 -18.26 -15.13 -13.01
N THR A 199 -17.40 -15.25 -12.02
CA THR A 199 -17.82 -15.31 -10.62
C THR A 199 -17.52 -13.98 -9.97
N LEU A 200 -18.58 -13.27 -9.54
CA LEU A 200 -18.43 -12.06 -8.75
C LEU A 200 -18.10 -12.47 -7.32
N VAL A 201 -16.88 -12.17 -6.91
CA VAL A 201 -16.44 -12.37 -5.53
C VAL A 201 -16.46 -11.02 -4.84
N ARG A 202 -17.37 -10.86 -3.87
CA ARG A 202 -17.32 -9.70 -2.99
C ARG A 202 -16.23 -9.95 -1.97
N GLU A 203 -15.31 -9.00 -1.85
CA GLU A 203 -14.29 -9.07 -0.82
C GLU A 203 -14.94 -9.13 0.57
N PRO A 204 -14.60 -10.12 1.39
CA PRO A 204 -15.17 -10.20 2.73
C PRO A 204 -14.70 -8.99 3.55
N ARG A 205 -15.59 -8.47 4.41
CA ARG A 205 -15.21 -7.43 5.36
C ARG A 205 -14.02 -7.92 6.19
N PRO A 206 -13.02 -7.07 6.45
CA PRO A 206 -11.84 -7.45 7.22
C PRO A 206 -12.24 -7.97 8.61
N ARG A 207 -11.60 -9.06 9.00
CA ARG A 207 -11.80 -9.67 10.32
C ARG A 207 -10.44 -9.85 10.99
N TYR A 208 -10.27 -9.21 12.14
CA TYR A 208 -9.02 -9.21 12.88
C TYR A 208 -9.16 -9.98 14.19
N VAL A 209 -8.15 -10.76 14.53
CA VAL A 209 -7.94 -11.21 15.92
C VAL A 209 -6.64 -10.60 16.40
N VAL A 210 -6.72 -9.70 17.37
CA VAL A 210 -5.55 -9.14 18.01
C VAL A 210 -5.12 -10.10 19.12
N MET A 211 -3.98 -10.74 18.91
CA MET A 211 -3.40 -11.73 19.82
C MET A 211 -2.26 -11.08 20.61
N ILE A 212 -2.38 -11.06 21.93
CA ILE A 212 -1.43 -10.37 22.80
C ILE A 212 -0.75 -11.39 23.71
N GLU A 213 0.57 -11.46 23.63
CA GLU A 213 1.36 -12.28 24.55
C GLU A 213 1.27 -11.74 25.97
N THR A 214 0.97 -12.63 26.91
CA THR A 214 0.89 -12.35 28.36
C THR A 214 1.91 -13.16 29.14
N SER A 215 3.08 -13.43 28.57
CA SER A 215 4.19 -14.03 29.30
C SER A 215 4.85 -13.05 30.27
N ALA A 216 5.63 -13.55 31.22
CA ALA A 216 6.38 -12.73 32.15
C ALA A 216 7.33 -11.72 31.47
N ALA A 217 7.81 -12.04 30.25
CA ALA A 217 8.67 -11.17 29.48
C ALA A 217 8.00 -9.82 29.12
N MET A 218 6.68 -9.81 28.98
CA MET A 218 5.91 -8.61 28.60
C MET A 218 5.66 -7.64 29.78
N ALA A 219 6.01 -8.00 31.01
CA ALA A 219 5.64 -7.25 32.23
C ALA A 219 6.06 -5.76 32.17
N ALA A 220 7.31 -5.47 31.82
CA ALA A 220 7.82 -4.10 31.75
C ALA A 220 7.15 -3.26 30.66
N SER A 221 6.74 -3.89 29.56
CA SER A 221 6.15 -3.23 28.38
C SER A 221 4.62 -3.19 28.42
N TRP A 222 3.99 -3.89 29.36
CA TRP A 222 2.55 -4.15 29.37
C TRP A 222 1.68 -2.90 29.31
N LYS A 223 2.02 -1.88 30.09
CA LYS A 223 1.31 -0.59 30.09
C LYS A 223 1.18 -0.02 28.67
N TRP A 224 2.27 -0.03 27.93
CA TRP A 224 2.32 0.58 26.60
C TRP A 224 1.73 -0.31 25.52
N VAL A 225 1.93 -1.61 25.62
CA VAL A 225 1.29 -2.60 24.73
C VAL A 225 -0.22 -2.52 24.85
N ARG A 226 -0.75 -2.51 26.08
CA ARG A 226 -2.18 -2.35 26.35
C ARG A 226 -2.74 -1.09 25.70
N LYS A 227 -2.11 0.06 25.94
CA LYS A 227 -2.52 1.34 25.36
C LYS A 227 -2.47 1.33 23.82
N ALA A 228 -1.45 0.72 23.23
CA ALA A 228 -1.32 0.66 21.78
C ALA A 228 -2.41 -0.23 21.15
N VAL A 229 -2.72 -1.37 21.74
CA VAL A 229 -3.81 -2.23 21.28
C VAL A 229 -5.17 -1.55 21.46
N GLN A 230 -5.40 -0.87 22.56
CA GLN A 230 -6.60 -0.07 22.75
C GLN A 230 -6.73 1.03 21.70
N ASN A 231 -5.62 1.70 21.36
CA ASN A 231 -5.59 2.69 20.27
C ASN A 231 -5.93 2.06 18.92
N LEU A 232 -5.34 0.91 18.60
CA LEU A 232 -5.64 0.17 17.38
C LEU A 232 -7.14 -0.08 17.23
N VAL A 233 -7.76 -0.65 18.26
CA VAL A 233 -9.19 -1.02 18.22
C VAL A 233 -10.09 0.21 18.16
N ARG A 234 -9.78 1.24 18.96
CA ARG A 234 -10.62 2.45 19.06
C ARG A 234 -10.53 3.33 17.81
N HIS A 235 -9.36 3.42 17.18
CA HIS A 235 -9.09 4.50 16.23
C HIS A 235 -8.52 4.08 14.88
N GLN A 236 -7.84 2.93 14.79
CA GLN A 236 -7.10 2.58 13.57
C GLN A 236 -7.79 1.53 12.71
N LEU A 237 -8.50 0.58 13.32
CA LEU A 237 -9.23 -0.42 12.55
C LEU A 237 -10.34 0.21 11.70
N PRO A 238 -10.55 -0.25 10.44
CA PRO A 238 -11.52 0.35 9.54
C PRO A 238 -12.95 0.21 10.06
N PRO A 239 -13.84 1.16 9.73
CA PRO A 239 -15.28 1.04 10.05
C PRO A 239 -15.89 -0.21 9.41
N GLY A 240 -16.69 -0.93 10.16
CA GLY A 240 -17.37 -2.16 9.71
C GLY A 240 -16.47 -3.40 9.70
N ALA A 241 -15.19 -3.29 10.06
CA ALA A 241 -14.37 -4.47 10.35
C ALA A 241 -14.90 -5.21 11.58
N SER A 242 -14.65 -6.52 11.65
CA SER A 242 -14.91 -7.30 12.87
C SER A 242 -13.61 -7.57 13.60
N VAL A 243 -13.59 -7.39 14.90
CA VAL A 243 -12.40 -7.60 15.73
C VAL A 243 -12.70 -8.44 16.97
N ALA A 244 -11.75 -9.27 17.34
CA ALA A 244 -11.70 -10.00 18.60
C ALA A 244 -10.35 -9.76 19.28
N VAL A 245 -10.30 -9.93 20.60
CA VAL A 245 -9.07 -9.88 21.39
C VAL A 245 -8.83 -11.26 22.01
N LEU A 246 -7.61 -11.74 21.89
CA LEU A 246 -7.16 -12.99 22.45
C LEU A 246 -5.83 -12.75 23.18
N THR A 247 -5.67 -13.28 24.38
CA THR A 247 -4.39 -13.28 25.09
C THR A 247 -3.79 -14.69 25.09
N PHE A 248 -2.46 -14.78 25.14
CA PHE A 248 -1.80 -16.07 25.17
C PHE A 248 -0.48 -16.04 25.97
N ASN A 249 -0.22 -17.14 26.65
CA ASN A 249 1.04 -17.50 27.28
C ASN A 249 1.27 -19.01 27.06
N THR A 250 1.28 -19.84 28.08
CA THR A 250 1.26 -21.31 27.94
C THR A 250 -0.08 -21.84 27.43
N ALA A 251 -1.14 -21.04 27.49
CA ALA A 251 -2.47 -21.31 26.95
C ALA A 251 -3.05 -20.05 26.30
N ALA A 252 -4.07 -20.21 25.47
CA ALA A 252 -4.78 -19.11 24.82
C ALA A 252 -6.13 -18.86 25.48
N GLN A 253 -6.47 -17.58 25.68
CA GLN A 253 -7.74 -17.13 26.25
C GLN A 253 -8.41 -16.10 25.34
N VAL A 254 -9.68 -16.31 25.02
CA VAL A 254 -10.50 -15.34 24.30
C VAL A 254 -11.02 -14.29 25.26
N GLU A 255 -10.57 -13.04 25.12
CA GLU A 255 -11.02 -11.91 25.94
C GLU A 255 -12.28 -11.26 25.34
N SER A 256 -12.38 -11.19 24.02
CA SER A 256 -13.61 -10.82 23.33
C SER A 256 -13.86 -11.68 22.11
N ARG A 257 -15.15 -11.94 21.82
CA ARG A 257 -15.56 -12.56 20.56
C ARG A 257 -15.49 -11.54 19.43
N LEU A 258 -15.62 -11.98 18.17
CA LEU A 258 -15.70 -11.08 17.03
C LEU A 258 -16.89 -10.13 17.15
N VAL A 259 -16.60 -8.84 17.17
CA VAL A 259 -17.57 -7.73 17.21
C VAL A 259 -17.36 -6.87 15.99
N THR A 260 -18.42 -6.58 15.26
CA THR A 260 -18.37 -5.62 14.14
C THR A 260 -18.30 -4.19 14.68
N LEU A 261 -17.30 -3.45 14.25
CA LEU A 261 -17.04 -2.07 14.69
C LEU A 261 -17.94 -1.08 13.95
N ALA A 262 -19.22 -1.05 14.29
CA ALA A 262 -20.20 -0.16 13.67
C ALA A 262 -20.25 1.22 14.35
N SER A 263 -19.87 1.31 15.63
CA SER A 263 -19.96 2.53 16.43
C SER A 263 -18.74 2.73 17.34
N ALA A 264 -18.59 3.92 17.89
CA ALA A 264 -17.60 4.21 18.92
C ALA A 264 -17.80 3.34 20.19
N THR A 265 -19.04 3.03 20.52
CA THR A 265 -19.38 2.16 21.65
C THR A 265 -18.91 0.72 21.43
N ASP A 266 -19.04 0.18 20.21
CA ASP A 266 -18.53 -1.15 19.89
C ASP A 266 -17.00 -1.19 20.02
N ARG A 267 -16.34 -0.15 19.53
CA ARG A 267 -14.89 0.01 19.64
C ARG A 267 -14.43 0.07 21.10
N ALA A 268 -15.09 0.88 21.92
CA ALA A 268 -14.79 0.99 23.35
C ALA A 268 -14.97 -0.35 24.04
N ARG A 269 -16.11 -1.03 23.82
CA ARG A 269 -16.42 -2.32 24.42
C ARG A 269 -15.33 -3.37 24.14
N VAL A 270 -14.82 -3.45 22.91
CA VAL A 270 -13.74 -4.40 22.59
C VAL A 270 -12.41 -3.96 23.17
N ALA A 271 -12.06 -2.68 23.07
CA ALA A 271 -10.82 -2.15 23.60
C ALA A 271 -10.72 -2.34 25.13
N ASP A 272 -11.84 -2.26 25.84
CA ASP A 272 -11.89 -2.43 27.31
C ASP A 272 -11.75 -3.90 27.75
N THR A 273 -11.84 -4.87 26.82
CA THR A 273 -11.53 -6.27 27.14
C THR A 273 -10.03 -6.56 27.22
N VAL A 274 -9.18 -5.66 26.72
CA VAL A 274 -7.72 -5.80 26.87
C VAL A 274 -7.38 -5.71 28.37
N PRO A 275 -6.78 -6.74 28.96
CA PRO A 275 -6.56 -6.80 30.42
C PRO A 275 -5.83 -5.58 30.96
N ASP A 276 -6.28 -5.03 32.09
CA ASP A 276 -5.75 -3.80 32.66
C ASP A 276 -4.58 -4.02 33.62
N SER A 277 -4.37 -5.23 34.10
CA SER A 277 -3.32 -5.51 35.09
C SER A 277 -2.33 -6.58 34.64
N ALA A 278 -1.11 -6.44 35.11
CA ALA A 278 -0.06 -7.46 35.03
C ALA A 278 -0.44 -8.79 35.73
N ASN A 279 -1.52 -8.83 36.50
CA ASN A 279 -1.97 -10.05 37.22
C ASN A 279 -2.44 -11.17 36.26
N LYS A 280 -2.64 -10.87 34.99
CA LYS A 280 -2.90 -11.87 33.94
C LYS A 280 -1.64 -12.32 33.20
N LEU A 281 -0.49 -11.74 33.52
CA LEU A 281 0.78 -12.20 32.98
C LEU A 281 1.14 -13.53 33.62
N GLY A 282 1.51 -14.51 32.80
CA GLY A 282 1.99 -15.79 33.28
C GLY A 282 3.35 -15.66 33.96
N ASP A 283 3.65 -16.60 34.85
CA ASP A 283 4.93 -16.64 35.60
C ASP A 283 6.10 -17.16 34.73
N THR A 284 5.81 -17.68 33.54
CA THR A 284 6.79 -18.24 32.61
C THR A 284 7.09 -17.30 31.45
N ALA A 285 8.28 -17.44 30.87
CA ALA A 285 8.65 -16.75 29.62
C ALA A 285 8.14 -17.47 28.37
N GLU A 286 7.45 -18.60 28.52
CA GLU A 286 6.95 -19.41 27.41
C GLU A 286 5.65 -18.85 26.85
N ALA A 287 5.54 -18.86 25.52
CA ALA A 287 4.34 -18.43 24.80
C ALA A 287 3.99 -19.46 23.72
N CYS A 288 2.82 -20.08 23.87
CA CYS A 288 2.29 -21.05 22.90
C CYS A 288 1.60 -20.32 21.74
N VAL A 289 2.34 -20.00 20.69
CA VAL A 289 1.79 -19.33 19.49
C VAL A 289 0.82 -20.24 18.75
N SER A 290 1.13 -21.54 18.64
CA SER A 290 0.25 -22.52 18.00
C SER A 290 -1.09 -22.65 18.72
N CYS A 291 -1.09 -22.65 20.05
CA CYS A 291 -2.33 -22.66 20.84
C CYS A 291 -3.22 -21.46 20.52
N ALA A 292 -2.60 -20.28 20.38
CA ALA A 292 -3.30 -19.04 20.09
C ALA A 292 -3.88 -19.04 18.66
N VAL A 293 -3.09 -19.46 17.68
CA VAL A 293 -3.54 -19.57 16.28
C VAL A 293 -4.67 -20.60 16.15
N ALA A 294 -4.53 -21.78 16.75
CA ALA A 294 -5.55 -22.81 16.75
C ALA A 294 -6.85 -22.35 17.42
N THR A 295 -6.74 -21.65 18.55
CA THR A 295 -7.90 -21.09 19.27
C THR A 295 -8.62 -20.04 18.42
N ALA A 296 -7.89 -19.13 17.79
CA ALA A 296 -8.47 -18.12 16.89
C ALA A 296 -9.19 -18.78 15.70
N ALA A 297 -8.56 -19.75 15.05
CA ALA A 297 -9.15 -20.46 13.90
C ALA A 297 -10.43 -21.21 14.29
N ALA A 298 -10.41 -21.96 15.40
CA ALA A 298 -11.52 -22.80 15.83
C ALA A 298 -12.66 -22.01 16.49
N GLN A 299 -12.35 -21.12 17.45
CA GLN A 299 -13.37 -20.49 18.29
C GLN A 299 -13.87 -19.14 17.77
N LEU A 300 -13.04 -18.42 17.01
CA LEU A 300 -13.39 -17.09 16.54
C LEU A 300 -13.80 -17.08 15.05
N PHE A 301 -13.14 -17.88 14.23
CA PHE A 301 -13.47 -17.94 12.80
C PHE A 301 -14.36 -19.12 12.41
N ASN A 302 -14.57 -20.10 13.31
CA ASN A 302 -15.35 -21.31 13.05
C ASN A 302 -14.94 -22.00 11.71
N GLY A 303 -13.65 -22.07 11.44
CA GLY A 303 -13.09 -22.63 10.20
C GLY A 303 -13.23 -21.76 8.95
N ASN A 304 -13.93 -20.63 9.01
CA ASN A 304 -14.03 -19.69 7.89
C ASN A 304 -13.00 -18.57 8.06
N THR A 305 -11.84 -18.70 7.40
CA THR A 305 -10.72 -17.75 7.49
C THR A 305 -10.69 -16.70 6.37
N ALA A 306 -11.68 -16.68 5.47
CA ALA A 306 -11.73 -15.70 4.38
C ALA A 306 -11.77 -14.26 4.92
N GLY A 307 -10.82 -13.40 4.48
CA GLY A 307 -10.67 -12.02 4.96
C GLY A 307 -10.23 -11.90 6.42
N ALA A 308 -9.69 -12.98 7.02
CA ALA A 308 -9.23 -13.00 8.39
C ALA A 308 -7.72 -12.71 8.47
N GLU A 309 -7.34 -11.97 9.50
CA GLU A 309 -5.94 -11.71 9.84
C GLU A 309 -5.73 -11.81 11.35
N LEU A 310 -4.66 -12.49 11.73
CA LEU A 310 -4.15 -12.51 13.09
C LEU A 310 -3.08 -11.43 13.24
N VAL A 311 -3.28 -10.52 14.16
CA VAL A 311 -2.32 -9.46 14.50
C VAL A 311 -1.69 -9.82 15.84
N VAL A 312 -0.46 -10.32 15.81
CA VAL A 312 0.25 -10.82 16.98
C VAL A 312 1.12 -9.72 17.57
N VAL A 313 0.95 -9.43 18.86
CA VAL A 313 1.85 -8.57 19.65
C VAL A 313 2.58 -9.45 20.65
N THR A 314 3.91 -9.55 20.50
CA THR A 314 4.72 -10.55 21.17
C THR A 314 6.02 -9.97 21.72
N SER A 315 6.62 -10.65 22.70
CA SER A 315 8.00 -10.35 23.16
C SER A 315 9.06 -10.66 22.09
N GLY A 316 8.72 -11.45 21.08
CA GLY A 316 9.63 -12.02 20.08
C GLY A 316 10.15 -13.40 20.47
N GLY A 317 9.71 -13.95 21.60
CA GLY A 317 10.02 -15.33 22.01
C GLY A 317 9.26 -16.33 21.15
N TRP A 318 9.96 -17.37 20.73
CA TRP A 318 9.36 -18.49 20.00
C TRP A 318 9.78 -19.80 20.66
N THR A 319 8.83 -20.61 21.06
CA THR A 319 9.10 -21.88 21.74
C THR A 319 8.30 -23.03 21.11
N GLY A 320 8.97 -24.14 20.89
CA GLY A 320 8.41 -25.47 20.69
C GLY A 320 7.94 -25.84 19.30
N ASP A 321 7.19 -25.01 18.60
CA ASP A 321 6.55 -25.39 17.34
C ASP A 321 7.34 -25.00 16.10
N SER A 322 7.25 -25.79 15.03
CA SER A 322 7.78 -25.36 13.74
C SER A 322 6.89 -24.27 13.12
N VAL A 323 7.52 -23.29 12.48
CA VAL A 323 6.80 -22.23 11.74
C VAL A 323 5.80 -22.82 10.73
N ALA A 324 6.18 -23.91 10.06
CA ALA A 324 5.32 -24.60 9.11
C ALA A 324 4.06 -25.15 9.78
N SER A 325 4.21 -25.81 10.92
CA SER A 325 3.08 -26.37 11.69
C SER A 325 2.10 -25.29 12.11
N VAL A 326 2.60 -24.14 12.59
CA VAL A 326 1.75 -23.02 13.01
C VAL A 326 1.04 -22.39 11.81
N ALA A 327 1.73 -22.17 10.71
CA ALA A 327 1.13 -21.63 9.49
C ALA A 327 0.03 -22.52 8.92
N ASP A 328 0.28 -23.84 8.91
CA ASP A 328 -0.65 -24.81 8.33
C ASP A 328 -1.88 -25.05 9.23
N SER A 329 -1.75 -24.85 10.55
CA SER A 329 -2.83 -25.07 11.52
C SER A 329 -3.99 -24.08 11.40
N GLY A 330 -3.75 -22.87 10.94
CA GLY A 330 -4.76 -21.78 10.89
C GLY A 330 -5.27 -21.45 9.50
N ALA A 331 -4.51 -21.75 8.43
CA ALA A 331 -4.79 -21.31 7.05
C ALA A 331 -5.25 -19.83 6.99
N VAL A 332 -4.64 -18.96 7.78
CA VAL A 332 -5.01 -17.56 7.97
C VAL A 332 -3.76 -16.68 7.86
N ARG A 333 -3.93 -15.47 7.39
CA ARG A 333 -2.86 -14.47 7.35
C ARG A 333 -2.42 -14.10 8.76
N VAL A 334 -1.13 -14.12 9.04
CA VAL A 334 -0.55 -13.79 10.34
C VAL A 334 0.43 -12.65 10.18
N SER A 335 0.13 -11.54 10.81
CA SER A 335 1.07 -10.42 10.96
C SER A 335 1.53 -10.30 12.39
N ALA A 336 2.77 -9.88 12.63
CA ALA A 336 3.31 -9.82 13.98
C ALA A 336 4.15 -8.56 14.24
N VAL A 337 4.06 -8.07 15.49
CA VAL A 337 4.94 -7.02 16.02
C VAL A 337 5.68 -7.56 17.22
N SER A 338 6.99 -7.64 17.12
CA SER A 338 7.88 -7.98 18.26
C SER A 338 8.25 -6.74 19.05
N VAL A 339 8.08 -6.81 20.38
CA VAL A 339 8.21 -5.67 21.28
C VAL A 339 9.61 -5.58 21.93
N LEU A 340 10.23 -6.72 22.25
CA LEU A 340 11.46 -6.76 23.03
C LEU A 340 12.68 -7.18 22.21
N ARG A 341 12.50 -8.07 21.25
CA ARG A 341 13.59 -8.62 20.44
C ARG A 341 13.08 -8.98 19.06
N ASP A 342 13.94 -8.90 18.09
CA ASP A 342 13.66 -9.39 16.74
C ASP A 342 13.51 -10.93 16.72
N SER A 343 12.77 -11.47 15.76
CA SER A 343 12.44 -12.90 15.71
C SER A 343 12.33 -13.43 14.30
N ASP A 344 13.31 -14.20 13.88
CA ASP A 344 13.31 -14.89 12.58
C ASP A 344 12.08 -15.80 12.41
N SER A 345 11.60 -16.41 13.50
CA SER A 345 10.44 -17.29 13.45
C SER A 345 9.15 -16.54 13.14
N PHE A 346 8.92 -15.38 13.75
CA PHE A 346 7.77 -14.54 13.42
C PHE A 346 7.88 -13.93 12.04
N HIS A 347 9.08 -13.53 11.61
CA HIS A 347 9.32 -13.08 10.25
C HIS A 347 8.99 -14.19 9.23
N ALA A 348 9.46 -15.41 9.45
CA ALA A 348 9.18 -16.55 8.60
C ALA A 348 7.69 -16.93 8.60
N LEU A 349 6.99 -16.83 9.74
CA LEU A 349 5.55 -17.08 9.85
C LEU A 349 4.75 -16.06 9.03
N ALA A 350 5.06 -14.78 9.19
CA ALA A 350 4.42 -13.71 8.43
C ALA A 350 4.64 -13.89 6.93
N ALA A 351 5.89 -14.12 6.50
CA ALA A 351 6.22 -14.35 5.09
C ALA A 351 5.47 -15.57 4.50
N ARG A 352 5.37 -16.67 5.26
CA ARG A 352 4.70 -17.90 4.81
C ARG A 352 3.19 -17.72 4.67
N THR A 353 2.57 -16.91 5.54
CA THR A 353 1.13 -16.68 5.56
C THR A 353 0.69 -15.45 4.78
N GLY A 354 1.62 -14.72 4.17
CA GLY A 354 1.37 -13.48 3.43
C GLY A 354 1.08 -12.26 4.32
N GLY A 355 1.44 -12.33 5.60
CA GLY A 355 1.34 -11.21 6.55
C GLY A 355 2.58 -10.33 6.57
N GLU A 356 2.61 -9.42 7.52
CA GLU A 356 3.69 -8.46 7.74
C GLU A 356 4.37 -8.71 9.10
N TYR A 357 5.68 -8.50 9.15
CA TYR A 357 6.42 -8.56 10.39
C TYR A 357 7.14 -7.24 10.67
N ARG A 358 7.07 -6.80 11.91
CA ARG A 358 7.76 -5.60 12.40
C ARG A 358 8.39 -5.87 13.76
N ALA A 359 9.54 -5.25 14.03
CA ALA A 359 10.17 -5.28 15.34
C ALA A 359 10.35 -3.86 15.87
N VAL A 360 10.05 -3.66 17.14
CA VAL A 360 10.32 -2.38 17.82
C VAL A 360 11.81 -2.29 18.11
N SER A 361 12.43 -1.18 17.72
CA SER A 361 13.84 -0.93 17.99
C SER A 361 14.05 -0.33 19.37
N GLY A 362 15.11 -0.76 20.08
CA GLY A 362 15.61 -0.08 21.26
C GLY A 362 15.17 -0.62 22.61
N GLY A 363 14.28 -1.61 22.71
CA GLY A 363 13.96 -2.33 23.95
C GLY A 363 13.45 -1.49 25.13
N ALA A 364 13.11 -0.22 24.93
CA ALA A 364 12.67 0.68 25.99
C ALA A 364 11.17 0.45 26.32
N ALA A 365 10.87 0.29 27.60
CA ALA A 365 9.49 0.22 28.09
C ALA A 365 8.95 1.62 28.41
N ASP A 366 8.96 2.50 27.42
CA ASP A 366 8.61 3.92 27.54
C ASP A 366 7.65 4.40 26.42
N LEU A 367 7.46 5.72 26.36
CA LEU A 367 6.64 6.36 25.33
C LEU A 367 7.15 6.09 23.90
N ALA A 368 8.44 5.87 23.71
CA ALA A 368 9.00 5.55 22.40
C ALA A 368 8.54 4.16 21.92
N LEU A 369 8.47 3.18 22.79
CA LEU A 369 7.84 1.89 22.51
C LEU A 369 6.39 2.08 22.05
N TYR A 370 5.61 2.88 22.78
CA TYR A 370 4.21 3.13 22.46
C TYR A 370 4.03 3.72 21.05
N THR A 371 4.81 4.75 20.72
CA THR A 371 4.69 5.42 19.41
C THR A 371 5.13 4.53 18.25
N GLN A 372 6.20 3.74 18.42
CA GLN A 372 6.63 2.76 17.42
C GLN A 372 5.57 1.67 17.23
N LEU A 373 5.05 1.13 18.34
CA LEU A 373 4.05 0.06 18.30
C LEU A 373 2.77 0.50 17.60
N ILE A 374 2.27 1.72 17.88
CA ILE A 374 1.12 2.28 17.16
C ILE A 374 1.41 2.41 15.66
N GLY A 375 2.59 2.88 15.29
CA GLY A 375 3.00 3.00 13.90
C GLY A 375 3.01 1.64 13.20
N HIS A 376 3.64 0.65 13.81
CA HIS A 376 3.73 -0.70 13.25
C HIS A 376 2.37 -1.39 13.14
N LEU A 377 1.49 -1.22 14.12
CA LEU A 377 0.13 -1.75 14.08
C LEU A 377 -0.68 -1.08 12.96
N ALA A 378 -0.55 0.24 12.80
CA ALA A 378 -1.19 0.98 11.70
C ALA A 378 -0.69 0.48 10.34
N ASP A 379 0.61 0.24 10.23
CA ASP A 379 1.23 -0.28 9.01
C ASP A 379 0.69 -1.66 8.63
N ILE A 380 0.60 -2.58 9.59
CA ILE A 380 0.02 -3.91 9.38
C ILE A 380 -1.41 -3.81 8.83
N ILE A 381 -2.25 -2.98 9.44
CA ILE A 381 -3.64 -2.81 9.00
C ILE A 381 -3.70 -2.19 7.60
N ALA A 382 -2.82 -1.25 7.29
CA ALA A 382 -2.76 -0.62 5.98
C ALA A 382 -2.32 -1.57 4.86
N HIS A 383 -1.61 -2.65 5.19
CA HIS A 383 -1.11 -3.63 4.22
C HIS A 383 -2.11 -4.74 3.88
N GLN A 384 -3.28 -4.75 4.49
CA GLN A 384 -4.27 -5.77 4.17
C GLN A 384 -4.76 -5.59 2.72
N PRO A 385 -4.57 -6.60 1.84
CA PRO A 385 -5.06 -6.54 0.46
C PRO A 385 -6.56 -6.25 0.43
N GLY A 386 -6.98 -5.36 -0.47
CA GLY A 386 -8.39 -5.01 -0.65
C GLY A 386 -9.02 -4.15 0.44
N SER A 387 -8.28 -3.74 1.44
CA SER A 387 -8.78 -2.82 2.45
C SER A 387 -8.88 -1.40 1.89
N ALA A 388 -10.10 -0.89 1.68
CA ALA A 388 -10.32 0.54 1.37
C ALA A 388 -9.71 1.47 2.44
N ALA A 389 -9.48 0.96 3.65
CA ALA A 389 -8.79 1.65 4.73
C ALA A 389 -7.30 1.82 4.49
N ALA A 390 -6.66 0.96 3.70
CA ALA A 390 -5.26 1.11 3.32
C ALA A 390 -5.00 2.46 2.65
N HIS A 391 -5.98 3.00 1.92
CA HIS A 391 -5.91 4.28 1.22
C HIS A 391 -6.15 5.49 2.13
N ALA A 392 -6.74 5.26 3.29
CA ALA A 392 -7.13 6.32 4.21
C ALA A 392 -6.14 6.52 5.35
N HIS A 393 -5.15 5.64 5.51
CA HIS A 393 -4.21 5.75 6.62
C HIS A 393 -3.26 6.93 6.47
N PRO A 394 -3.13 7.75 7.51
CA PRO A 394 -2.15 8.82 7.54
C PRO A 394 -0.74 8.22 7.64
N VAL A 395 0.18 8.77 6.88
CA VAL A 395 1.61 8.46 6.94
C VAL A 395 2.27 9.37 7.97
N THR A 396 3.10 8.84 8.85
CA THR A 396 3.93 9.66 9.75
C THR A 396 5.07 10.27 8.94
N ILE A 397 5.06 11.60 8.83
CA ILE A 397 6.06 12.37 8.06
C ILE A 397 7.12 13.00 8.96
N HIS A 398 6.85 13.09 10.26
CA HIS A 398 7.79 13.59 11.24
C HIS A 398 7.54 12.93 12.60
N SER A 399 8.60 12.57 13.29
CA SER A 399 8.56 12.09 14.66
C SER A 399 9.82 12.55 15.40
N GLN A 400 9.65 13.27 16.51
CA GLN A 400 10.74 13.81 17.30
C GLN A 400 10.47 13.63 18.80
N ARG A 401 11.40 12.98 19.51
CA ARG A 401 11.38 12.94 20.98
C ARG A 401 11.81 14.29 21.53
N VAL A 402 11.05 14.82 22.46
CA VAL A 402 11.30 16.10 23.14
C VAL A 402 11.08 15.94 24.63
N THR A 403 11.89 16.61 25.43
CA THR A 403 11.77 16.58 26.89
C THR A 403 11.26 17.91 27.38
N SER A 404 10.09 17.91 28.02
CA SER A 404 9.52 19.08 28.69
C SER A 404 10.07 19.27 30.11
N GLY A 405 9.95 20.47 30.65
CA GLY A 405 10.37 20.81 32.02
C GLY A 405 11.84 21.15 32.19
N ALA A 406 12.73 20.68 31.29
CA ALA A 406 14.14 21.07 31.29
C ALA A 406 14.42 22.33 30.50
N VAL A 407 13.56 22.67 29.53
CA VAL A 407 13.66 23.86 28.67
C VAL A 407 12.30 24.54 28.56
N ALA A 408 12.31 25.88 28.40
CA ALA A 408 11.08 26.63 28.26
C ALA A 408 10.37 26.41 26.92
N SER A 409 11.13 26.16 25.87
CA SER A 409 10.62 25.96 24.52
C SER A 409 11.41 24.90 23.78
N THR A 410 10.73 24.15 22.92
CA THR A 410 11.32 23.14 22.02
C THR A 410 10.99 23.50 20.57
N PHE A 411 11.94 23.30 19.67
CA PHE A 411 11.83 23.64 18.27
C PHE A 411 12.00 22.41 17.39
N GLY A 412 11.34 22.41 16.24
CA GLY A 412 11.51 21.39 15.21
C GLY A 412 10.99 21.86 13.87
N SER A 413 11.16 21.00 12.87
CA SER A 413 10.67 21.28 11.52
C SER A 413 10.23 20.00 10.82
N PHE A 414 9.29 20.14 9.89
CA PHE A 414 8.81 19.06 9.04
C PHE A 414 8.46 19.57 7.64
N THR A 415 8.31 18.66 6.70
CA THR A 415 7.89 18.98 5.33
C THR A 415 6.74 18.06 4.95
N VAL A 416 5.67 18.65 4.39
CA VAL A 416 4.58 17.89 3.80
C VAL A 416 4.92 17.69 2.32
N ALA A 417 5.21 16.46 1.91
CA ALA A 417 5.57 16.14 0.54
C ALA A 417 4.41 16.43 -0.45
N SER A 418 4.72 16.63 -1.72
CA SER A 418 3.73 17.03 -2.74
C SER A 418 2.67 15.97 -3.06
N ASP A 419 2.97 14.70 -2.80
CA ASP A 419 2.06 13.55 -2.93
C ASP A 419 1.19 13.31 -1.69
N LEU A 420 1.53 13.97 -0.58
CA LEU A 420 0.78 14.03 0.68
C LEU A 420 -0.02 15.34 0.76
N GLY A 421 -0.41 15.74 1.94
CA GLY A 421 -1.10 17.02 2.16
C GLY A 421 -2.62 16.89 2.01
N ARG A 422 -3.16 15.87 2.64
CA ARG A 422 -4.59 15.75 2.94
C ARG A 422 -4.74 15.38 4.41
N ASP A 423 -5.56 16.12 5.13
CA ASP A 423 -5.81 15.92 6.55
C ASP A 423 -4.51 15.86 7.37
N THR A 424 -3.60 16.81 7.14
CA THR A 424 -2.33 16.87 7.88
C THR A 424 -2.59 17.26 9.34
N GLU A 425 -2.14 16.41 10.24
CA GLU A 425 -2.38 16.46 11.67
C GLU A 425 -1.07 16.60 12.43
N PHE A 426 -1.01 17.55 13.37
CA PHE A 426 0.10 17.74 14.30
C PHE A 426 -0.34 17.28 15.69
N GLY A 427 0.37 16.34 16.27
CA GLY A 427 0.07 15.81 17.57
C GLY A 427 1.30 15.65 18.46
N ILE A 428 1.07 15.64 19.76
CA ILE A 428 2.11 15.47 20.79
C ILE A 428 1.66 14.30 21.68
N TYR A 429 2.39 13.20 21.64
CA TYR A 429 2.24 12.14 22.63
C TYR A 429 2.92 12.57 23.92
N VAL A 430 2.18 12.56 25.02
CA VAL A 430 2.66 12.95 26.34
C VAL A 430 2.81 11.73 27.24
N GLU A 431 3.84 11.72 28.08
CA GLU A 431 4.12 10.59 29.00
C GLU A 431 2.99 10.40 30.01
N ASP A 432 2.40 11.48 30.49
CA ASP A 432 1.33 11.50 31.47
C ASP A 432 0.19 12.42 31.03
N ASP A 433 -1.05 11.93 31.16
CA ASP A 433 -2.24 12.65 30.70
C ASP A 433 -2.74 13.70 31.74
N GLU A 434 -2.34 13.54 33.00
CA GLU A 434 -2.82 14.38 34.10
C GLU A 434 -2.12 15.75 34.18
N ASP A 435 -0.87 15.83 33.66
CA ASP A 435 -0.09 17.07 33.69
C ASP A 435 -0.03 17.73 32.31
N HIS A 436 -0.90 18.69 32.06
CA HIS A 436 -0.86 19.54 30.86
C HIS A 436 0.36 20.46 30.88
N GLN A 437 1.48 19.97 30.39
CA GLN A 437 2.71 20.76 30.34
C GLN A 437 2.83 21.69 29.13
N ILE A 438 2.00 21.49 28.12
CA ILE A 438 2.03 22.27 26.88
C ILE A 438 1.35 23.62 27.14
N LYS A 439 2.12 24.71 27.03
CA LYS A 439 1.62 26.06 27.18
C LYS A 439 1.06 26.61 25.87
N SER A 440 1.82 26.47 24.80
CA SER A 440 1.40 26.91 23.47
C SER A 440 2.19 26.19 22.36
N VAL A 441 1.63 26.18 21.17
CA VAL A 441 2.34 25.77 19.95
C VAL A 441 2.22 26.88 18.92
N THR A 442 3.32 27.18 18.25
CA THR A 442 3.39 28.16 17.17
C THR A 442 4.02 27.54 15.95
N PHE A 443 3.49 27.82 14.77
CA PHE A 443 4.07 27.36 13.50
C PHE A 443 4.56 28.55 12.68
N SER A 444 5.57 28.29 11.84
CA SER A 444 5.96 29.21 10.77
C SER A 444 6.24 28.46 9.48
N ASP A 445 5.85 29.04 8.36
CA ASP A 445 6.12 28.52 7.04
C ASP A 445 7.46 29.01 6.48
N SER A 446 7.86 28.51 5.31
CA SER A 446 9.10 28.90 4.61
C SER A 446 9.16 30.38 4.19
N GLN A 447 8.03 31.10 4.26
CA GLN A 447 7.94 32.53 3.98
C GLN A 447 7.91 33.35 5.26
N SER A 448 8.17 32.76 6.43
CA SER A 448 8.13 33.39 7.76
C SER A 448 6.74 33.88 8.18
N ASN A 449 5.66 33.41 7.57
CA ASN A 449 4.33 33.64 8.11
C ASN A 449 4.16 32.83 9.39
N ILE A 450 3.63 33.49 10.44
CA ILE A 450 3.46 32.91 11.77
C ILE A 450 1.99 32.58 12.00
N TYR A 451 1.74 31.38 12.54
CA TYR A 451 0.43 30.86 12.90
C TYR A 451 0.39 30.46 14.37
N GLY A 452 -0.56 30.99 15.10
CA GLY A 452 -0.65 30.86 16.56
C GLY A 452 -0.15 32.09 17.32
N PRO A 453 0.13 32.01 18.64
CA PRO A 453 0.26 30.79 19.45
C PRO A 453 -1.08 30.10 19.73
N PHE A 454 -1.14 28.77 19.56
CA PHE A 454 -2.28 27.94 19.89
C PHE A 454 -2.15 27.44 21.32
N THR A 455 -3.12 27.78 22.18
CA THR A 455 -3.11 27.43 23.60
C THR A 455 -4.16 26.36 23.97
N SER A 456 -5.10 26.08 23.05
CA SER A 456 -6.16 25.10 23.28
C SER A 456 -5.72 23.73 22.74
N MET A 457 -5.60 22.76 23.64
CA MET A 457 -5.27 21.38 23.33
C MET A 457 -6.40 20.47 23.77
N SER A 458 -6.69 19.44 22.99
CA SER A 458 -7.60 18.38 23.40
C SER A 458 -6.87 17.04 23.36
N SER A 459 -7.30 16.11 24.19
CA SER A 459 -6.99 14.72 23.97
C SER A 459 -7.77 14.26 22.75
N LEU A 460 -7.09 13.90 21.68
CA LEU A 460 -7.75 13.40 20.48
C LEU A 460 -8.56 12.14 20.80
N TYR A 461 -8.08 11.39 21.78
CA TYR A 461 -8.70 10.15 22.22
C TYR A 461 -8.57 10.02 23.74
N ASP A 462 -9.66 9.78 24.44
CA ASP A 462 -9.72 9.75 25.91
C ASP A 462 -8.81 8.72 26.58
N SER A 463 -8.28 7.75 25.87
CA SER A 463 -7.48 6.67 26.44
C SER A 463 -6.05 6.59 25.93
N VAL A 464 -5.63 7.50 25.07
CA VAL A 464 -4.31 7.50 24.48
C VAL A 464 -3.66 8.86 24.65
N ASN A 465 -2.53 8.91 25.25
CA ASN A 465 -1.80 10.12 25.62
C ASN A 465 -1.42 11.02 24.43
N LEU A 466 -2.34 11.26 23.50
CA LEU A 466 -2.14 12.10 22.33
C LEU A 466 -2.90 13.43 22.51
N LYS A 467 -2.18 14.51 22.52
CA LYS A 467 -2.72 15.87 22.51
C LYS A 467 -2.67 16.44 21.10
N THR A 468 -3.77 16.96 20.64
CA THR A 468 -3.87 17.69 19.37
C THR A 468 -4.22 19.15 19.62
N ILE A 469 -3.86 19.99 18.66
CA ILE A 469 -4.14 21.42 18.72
C ILE A 469 -5.57 21.64 18.22
N ASN A 470 -6.36 22.36 19.01
CA ASN A 470 -7.66 22.84 18.56
C ASN A 470 -7.47 24.15 17.78
N PHE A 471 -7.61 24.10 16.48
CA PHE A 471 -7.59 25.29 15.65
C PHE A 471 -8.99 25.91 15.62
N ASN A 472 -9.09 27.22 15.84
CA ASN A 472 -10.31 27.95 15.56
C ASN A 472 -10.58 27.99 14.05
N VAL A 473 -11.83 28.19 13.68
CA VAL A 473 -12.22 28.33 12.27
C VAL A 473 -11.46 29.50 11.63
N GLY A 474 -10.68 29.21 10.58
CA GLY A 474 -9.87 30.19 9.86
C GLY A 474 -8.45 30.39 10.39
N GLU A 475 -8.07 29.79 11.51
CA GLU A 475 -6.71 29.90 12.09
C GLU A 475 -5.84 28.67 11.79
N THR A 476 -6.40 27.62 11.22
CA THR A 476 -5.65 26.40 10.89
C THR A 476 -4.50 26.70 9.95
N PRO A 477 -3.25 26.35 10.31
CA PRO A 477 -2.13 26.50 9.39
C PRO A 477 -2.40 25.73 8.09
N PRO A 478 -2.17 26.32 6.91
CA PRO A 478 -2.52 25.73 5.63
C PRO A 478 -1.51 24.65 5.19
N PHE A 479 -1.28 23.63 6.04
CA PHE A 479 -0.34 22.54 5.78
C PHE A 479 -0.60 21.85 4.44
N ASP A 480 -1.88 21.72 4.09
CA ASP A 480 -2.37 20.99 2.90
C ASP A 480 -2.53 21.87 1.67
N SER A 481 -2.17 23.15 1.76
CA SER A 481 -2.24 24.06 0.62
C SER A 481 -1.27 23.63 -0.47
N PRO A 482 -1.69 23.54 -1.75
CA PRO A 482 -0.81 23.18 -2.85
C PRO A 482 0.45 24.04 -2.96
N SER A 483 0.37 25.32 -2.59
CA SER A 483 1.50 26.25 -2.60
C SER A 483 2.51 26.05 -1.45
N LYS A 484 2.16 25.25 -0.44
CA LYS A 484 2.98 24.97 0.73
C LYS A 484 3.55 23.56 0.74
N LEU A 485 3.08 22.68 -0.16
CA LEU A 485 3.61 21.33 -0.29
C LEU A 485 5.06 21.35 -0.78
N GLY A 486 5.87 20.47 -0.24
CA GLY A 486 7.31 20.42 -0.52
C GLY A 486 8.12 21.51 0.15
N THR A 487 7.49 22.42 0.94
CA THR A 487 8.19 23.45 1.71
C THR A 487 8.32 23.05 3.18
N ALA A 488 9.34 23.60 3.83
CA ALA A 488 9.56 23.36 5.26
C ALA A 488 8.59 24.19 6.12
N TRP A 489 8.06 23.53 7.14
CA TRP A 489 7.35 24.13 8.26
C TRP A 489 8.23 24.03 9.50
N SER A 490 8.29 25.09 10.29
CA SER A 490 8.92 25.07 11.60
C SER A 490 7.86 25.16 12.68
N TYR A 491 8.12 24.57 13.84
CA TYR A 491 7.25 24.71 15.00
C TYR A 491 8.05 25.03 16.26
N SER A 492 7.39 25.70 17.21
CA SER A 492 7.86 25.96 18.57
C SER A 492 6.79 25.48 19.53
N ILE A 493 7.18 24.69 20.53
CA ILE A 493 6.33 24.27 21.63
C ILE A 493 6.84 24.92 22.89
N ASP A 494 6.02 25.77 23.49
CA ASP A 494 6.30 26.36 24.80
C ASP A 494 5.73 25.48 25.90
N TRP A 495 6.47 25.27 26.95
CA TRP A 495 6.12 24.40 28.06
C TRP A 495 5.84 25.19 29.31
N TYR A 496 4.90 24.73 30.15
CA TYR A 496 4.84 25.18 31.53
C TYR A 496 6.03 24.62 32.29
N THR A 497 6.56 25.39 33.23
CA THR A 497 7.63 24.94 34.11
C THR A 497 7.11 23.82 35.01
N ALA A 498 7.69 22.65 34.89
CA ALA A 498 7.31 21.48 35.68
C ALA A 498 8.41 21.12 36.67
N ALA A 499 8.03 20.56 37.79
CA ALA A 499 8.97 20.08 38.82
C ALA A 499 9.80 18.86 38.34
N ARG A 500 9.36 18.18 37.28
CA ARG A 500 10.01 16.99 36.72
C ARG A 500 10.05 17.07 35.19
N ALA A 501 11.19 16.71 34.63
CA ALA A 501 11.31 16.52 33.20
C ALA A 501 10.44 15.32 32.75
N ARG A 502 9.75 15.48 31.60
CA ARG A 502 8.87 14.47 31.00
C ARG A 502 9.27 14.24 29.56
N ASP A 503 9.19 13.02 29.14
CA ASP A 503 9.37 12.64 27.75
C ASP A 503 8.08 12.80 26.97
N ASN A 504 8.20 13.41 25.80
CA ASN A 504 7.10 13.60 24.87
C ASN A 504 7.57 13.23 23.45
N VAL A 505 6.66 12.92 22.56
CA VAL A 505 6.97 12.68 21.16
C VAL A 505 6.05 13.52 20.28
N VAL A 506 6.65 14.42 19.52
CA VAL A 506 5.94 15.18 18.48
C VAL A 506 5.78 14.29 17.25
N VAL A 507 4.57 14.23 16.73
CA VAL A 507 4.26 13.44 15.53
C VAL A 507 3.46 14.28 14.56
N VAL A 508 3.88 14.30 13.30
CA VAL A 508 3.08 14.88 12.22
C VAL A 508 2.69 13.77 11.26
N ARG A 509 1.42 13.72 10.95
CA ARG A 509 0.84 12.73 10.03
C ARG A 509 0.13 13.44 8.90
N SER A 510 0.16 12.85 7.72
CA SER A 510 -0.55 13.37 6.56
C SER A 510 -1.05 12.23 5.69
N ARG A 511 -2.17 12.43 5.03
CA ARG A 511 -2.75 11.43 4.13
C ARG A 511 -2.31 11.70 2.70
N PRO A 512 -2.18 10.64 1.88
CA PRO A 512 -1.94 10.78 0.45
C PRO A 512 -3.07 11.55 -0.22
N ARG A 513 -2.71 12.47 -1.12
CA ARG A 513 -3.67 13.19 -1.98
C ARG A 513 -4.31 12.26 -3.00
N ASP A 514 -3.49 11.39 -3.57
CA ASP A 514 -3.93 10.33 -4.47
C ASP A 514 -3.55 8.98 -3.87
N PRO A 515 -4.50 8.30 -3.22
CA PRO A 515 -4.22 7.00 -2.60
C PRO A 515 -3.72 5.95 -3.59
N SER A 516 -4.02 6.10 -4.89
CA SER A 516 -3.59 5.17 -5.93
C SER A 516 -2.11 5.28 -6.28
N LYS A 517 -1.40 6.30 -5.77
CA LYS A 517 0.00 6.61 -6.08
C LYS A 517 0.93 6.58 -4.87
N VAL A 518 0.57 5.85 -3.85
CA VAL A 518 1.40 5.77 -2.64
C VAL A 518 2.68 4.98 -2.91
N VAL A 519 3.84 5.63 -2.74
CA VAL A 519 5.14 4.97 -2.76
C VAL A 519 5.58 4.70 -1.33
N ARG A 520 5.82 3.45 -1.01
CA ARG A 520 6.40 3.06 0.28
C ARG A 520 7.87 2.72 0.12
N LEU A 521 8.68 3.27 1.00
CA LEU A 521 10.08 2.97 1.11
C LEU A 521 10.29 2.16 2.39
N GLU A 522 10.70 0.91 2.24
CA GLU A 522 11.12 0.07 3.36
C GLU A 522 12.64 -0.05 3.33
N THR A 523 13.25 0.20 4.48
CA THR A 523 14.70 0.08 4.63
C THR A 523 15.00 -0.85 5.80
N TRP A 524 15.94 -1.75 5.59
CA TRP A 524 16.51 -2.57 6.65
C TRP A 524 18.01 -2.70 6.47
N THR A 525 18.69 -3.04 7.52
CA THR A 525 20.15 -3.19 7.51
C THR A 525 20.54 -4.63 7.86
N SER A 526 21.73 -5.03 7.46
CA SER A 526 22.30 -6.31 7.86
C SER A 526 22.77 -6.33 9.33
N LEU A 527 22.65 -5.21 10.04
CA LEU A 527 23.04 -5.12 11.45
C LEU A 527 21.90 -5.61 12.35
N ASP A 528 22.26 -6.42 13.33
CA ASP A 528 21.34 -6.87 14.35
C ASP A 528 21.01 -5.70 15.30
N THR A 529 19.76 -5.27 15.31
CA THR A 529 19.28 -4.19 16.19
C THR A 529 19.16 -4.64 17.65
N ALA A 530 19.17 -5.94 17.90
CA ALA A 530 19.05 -6.49 19.26
C ALA A 530 20.38 -6.47 20.06
N SER A 531 21.51 -6.24 19.40
CA SER A 531 22.82 -6.23 20.05
C SER A 531 23.61 -4.96 19.72
N PRO A 532 23.48 -3.88 20.52
CA PRO A 532 24.19 -2.63 20.28
C PRO A 532 25.72 -2.78 20.16
N ALA A 533 26.29 -3.79 20.79
CA ALA A 533 27.74 -4.07 20.73
C ALA A 533 28.17 -4.64 19.36
N SER A 534 27.28 -5.30 18.62
CA SER A 534 27.56 -5.82 17.27
C SER A 534 27.37 -4.76 16.18
N ASN A 535 26.75 -3.62 16.51
CA ASN A 535 26.45 -2.54 15.57
C ASN A 535 27.59 -1.52 15.42
N VAL A 536 28.76 -1.79 16.00
CA VAL A 536 29.95 -0.96 15.76
C VAL A 536 30.50 -1.31 14.39
N VAL A 537 30.37 -0.39 13.44
CA VAL A 537 31.00 -0.51 12.11
C VAL A 537 32.53 -0.39 12.30
N THR A 538 33.20 -1.51 12.33
CA THR A 538 34.65 -1.59 12.27
C THR A 538 35.06 -1.80 10.82
N GLY A 539 36.29 -1.46 10.44
CA GLY A 539 36.77 -1.58 9.06
C GLY A 539 36.72 -2.99 8.44
N THR A 540 36.22 -3.98 9.20
CA THR A 540 36.04 -5.38 8.75
C THR A 540 34.55 -5.77 8.63
N ASN A 541 33.63 -4.99 9.18
CA ASN A 541 32.19 -5.27 9.12
C ASN A 541 31.52 -4.30 8.15
N LEU A 542 31.08 -4.80 7.01
CA LEU A 542 30.33 -4.02 6.03
C LEU A 542 28.85 -4.00 6.46
N MET A 543 28.31 -2.80 6.64
CA MET A 543 26.86 -2.61 6.77
C MET A 543 26.22 -2.65 5.38
N ALA A 544 25.39 -3.63 5.12
CA ALA A 544 24.51 -3.62 3.96
C ALA A 544 23.20 -2.92 4.34
N VAL A 545 22.83 -1.90 3.59
CA VAL A 545 21.52 -1.24 3.68
C VAL A 545 20.67 -1.74 2.52
N PHE A 546 19.58 -2.41 2.82
CA PHE A 546 18.61 -2.86 1.85
C PHE A 546 17.50 -1.83 1.77
N VAL A 547 17.12 -1.48 0.54
CA VAL A 547 16.03 -0.54 0.29
C VAL A 547 15.04 -1.21 -0.64
N GLN A 548 13.83 -1.44 -0.16
CA GLN A 548 12.73 -1.91 -0.98
C GLN A 548 11.77 -0.76 -1.24
N VAL A 549 11.55 -0.46 -2.52
CA VAL A 549 10.56 0.52 -2.95
C VAL A 549 9.33 -0.25 -3.41
N ARG A 550 8.22 -0.11 -2.71
CA ARG A 550 6.94 -0.66 -3.12
C ARG A 550 6.05 0.48 -3.62
N LEU A 551 5.62 0.38 -4.87
CA LEU A 551 4.56 1.21 -5.41
C LEU A 551 3.24 0.47 -5.20
N TYR A 552 2.41 0.97 -4.32
CA TYR A 552 1.06 0.43 -4.14
C TYR A 552 0.13 1.18 -5.08
N THR A 553 -0.17 0.57 -6.23
CA THR A 553 -1.31 0.99 -7.04
C THR A 553 -2.50 0.21 -6.53
N TYR A 554 -3.33 0.87 -5.77
CA TYR A 554 -4.52 0.22 -5.22
C TYR A 554 -5.70 0.42 -6.18
N THR A 555 -6.41 -0.65 -6.42
CA THR A 555 -7.75 -0.60 -6.97
C THR A 555 -8.72 -0.32 -5.83
N VAL A 556 -9.50 0.74 -5.95
CA VAL A 556 -10.62 0.97 -5.06
C VAL A 556 -11.65 -0.13 -5.35
N PRO A 557 -12.04 -0.97 -4.40
CA PRO A 557 -13.19 -1.85 -4.61
C PRO A 557 -14.45 -0.99 -4.72
N LEU A 558 -15.25 -1.25 -5.73
CA LEU A 558 -16.60 -0.70 -5.90
C LEU A 558 -17.55 -1.11 -4.76
#